data_aafbe5c30f7973973a82858d10018b83
#
_entry.id   aafbe5c30f7973973a82858d10018b83
#
_cell.length_a   1.000
_cell.length_b   1.000
_cell.length_c   1.000
_cell.angle_alpha   90.00
_cell.angle_beta   90.00
_cell.angle_gamma   90.00
#
_symmetry.space_group_name_H-M   'P 1'
#
loop_
_entity.id
_entity.type
_entity.pdbx_description
1 polymer ?
#
loop_
_entity_poly.entity_id
_entity_poly.type
_entity_poly.pdbx_seq_one_letter_code
_entity_poly.pdbx_strand_id
1 'polypeptide(L)'
;MTPEDVRGYLHAYFREMKEMMLRCDMDVLTHLTCPLRYIVGKYGVSVDMSEYDGEIDEILRIAIDKHYALEINTSGIGSFYGEYMPYESIVRKYRAMGGYLITLASDAHTADRVGNGFGEVAKMLKDIGFTNAYYYTQRMPIPYAL
;
A
#
# COMPACT_ATOMS: atom_id res chain seq x y z
N MET A 1 9.94 14.70 17.14
CA MET A 1 9.72 14.88 15.69
C MET A 1 8.64 15.95 15.58
N THR A 2 8.96 17.08 14.98
CA THR A 2 8.01 18.17 14.76
C THR A 2 7.11 17.85 13.55
N PRO A 3 5.95 18.50 13.37
CA PRO A 3 5.14 18.34 12.15
C PRO A 3 5.92 18.67 10.88
N GLU A 4 6.82 19.63 10.92
CA GLU A 4 7.68 20.00 9.79
C GLU A 4 8.70 18.91 9.46
N ASP A 5 9.31 18.26 10.47
CA ASP A 5 10.18 17.11 10.28
C ASP A 5 9.44 15.96 9.60
N VAL A 6 8.18 15.70 10.03
CA VAL A 6 7.32 14.66 9.44
C VAL A 6 7.00 14.97 7.98
N ARG A 7 6.65 16.22 7.68
CA ARG A 7 6.36 16.66 6.32
C ARG A 7 7.56 16.44 5.41
N GLY A 8 8.72 16.96 5.80
CA GLY A 8 9.97 16.80 5.03
C GLY A 8 10.34 15.33 4.82
N TYR A 9 10.17 14.50 5.85
CA TYR A 9 10.42 13.07 5.77
C TYR A 9 9.49 12.36 4.79
N LEU A 10 8.18 12.64 4.82
CA LEU A 10 7.23 11.97 3.93
C LEU A 10 7.40 12.39 2.46
N HIS A 11 7.67 13.67 2.17
CA HIS A 11 8.03 14.09 0.82
C HIS A 11 9.30 13.38 0.32
N ALA A 12 10.33 13.27 1.18
CA ALA A 12 11.53 12.52 0.83
C ALA A 12 11.24 11.05 0.60
N TYR A 13 10.43 10.41 1.45
CA TYR A 13 10.04 9.01 1.35
C TYR A 13 9.33 8.70 0.02
N PHE A 14 8.31 9.47 -0.36
CA PHE A 14 7.59 9.25 -1.61
C PHE A 14 8.46 9.55 -2.84
N ARG A 15 9.32 10.57 -2.78
CA ARG A 15 10.28 10.85 -3.86
C ARG A 15 11.27 9.70 -4.05
N GLU A 16 11.87 9.18 -2.97
CA GLU A 16 12.80 8.06 -3.03
C GLU A 16 12.11 6.78 -3.55
N MET A 17 10.87 6.53 -3.13
CA MET A 17 10.07 5.43 -3.64
C MET A 17 9.85 5.55 -5.15
N LYS A 18 9.47 6.73 -5.63
CA LYS A 18 9.33 7.01 -7.07
C LYS A 18 10.64 6.73 -7.83
N GLU A 19 11.77 7.25 -7.35
CA GLU A 19 13.08 7.02 -7.95
C GLU A 19 13.46 5.54 -7.99
N MET A 20 13.20 4.81 -6.91
CA MET A 20 13.39 3.36 -6.84
C MET A 20 12.55 2.65 -7.91
N MET A 21 11.27 2.97 -8.04
CA MET A 21 10.37 2.37 -9.01
C MET A 21 10.79 2.64 -10.47
N LEU A 22 11.39 3.80 -10.73
CA LEU A 22 11.89 4.14 -12.07
C LEU A 22 13.16 3.37 -12.43
N ARG A 23 14.01 3.08 -11.46
CA ARG A 23 15.36 2.51 -11.66
C ARG A 23 15.42 1.00 -11.45
N CYS A 24 14.55 0.46 -10.60
CA CYS A 24 14.55 -0.96 -10.26
C CYS A 24 13.49 -1.72 -11.06
N ASP A 25 13.75 -2.99 -11.31
CA ASP A 25 12.79 -3.95 -11.84
C ASP A 25 12.20 -4.73 -10.66
N MET A 26 10.89 -4.60 -10.44
CA MET A 26 10.18 -5.21 -9.34
C MET A 26 8.84 -5.79 -9.81
N ASP A 27 8.24 -6.66 -9.01
CA ASP A 27 6.93 -7.23 -9.30
C ASP A 27 5.83 -6.59 -8.44
N VAL A 28 6.16 -6.19 -7.21
CA VAL A 28 5.21 -5.71 -6.22
C VAL A 28 5.74 -4.46 -5.52
N LEU A 29 4.93 -3.42 -5.47
CA LEU A 29 5.14 -2.27 -4.60
C LEU A 29 4.50 -2.56 -3.24
N THR A 30 5.32 -2.76 -2.22
CA THR A 30 4.88 -3.16 -0.89
C THR A 30 4.55 -1.97 0.00
N HIS A 31 3.57 -2.14 0.89
CA HIS A 31 3.23 -1.27 2.05
C HIS A 31 3.47 0.25 1.83
N LEU A 32 2.94 0.80 0.73
CA LEU A 32 3.17 2.19 0.25
C LEU A 32 3.16 3.26 1.37
N THR A 33 2.32 3.11 2.39
CA THR A 33 2.20 4.09 3.49
C THR A 33 2.81 3.60 4.81
N CYS A 34 3.78 2.68 4.76
CA CYS A 34 4.41 2.09 5.95
C CYS A 34 4.90 3.11 7.00
N PRO A 35 5.47 4.27 6.67
CA PRO A 35 5.89 5.24 7.67
C PRO A 35 4.78 5.71 8.58
N LEU A 36 3.53 5.77 8.09
CA LEU A 36 2.38 6.24 8.87
C LEU A 36 2.07 5.31 10.06
N ARG A 37 2.39 4.01 9.95
CA ARG A 37 2.28 3.07 11.06
C ARG A 37 3.04 3.55 12.30
N TYR A 38 4.18 4.19 12.09
CA TYR A 38 5.00 4.75 13.18
C TYR A 38 4.61 6.19 13.50
N ILE A 39 4.48 7.04 12.50
CA ILE A 39 4.21 8.47 12.67
C ILE A 39 2.85 8.67 13.35
N VAL A 40 1.80 8.11 12.77
CA VAL A 40 0.43 8.22 13.29
C VAL A 40 0.21 7.21 14.42
N GLY A 41 0.49 5.92 14.15
CA GLY A 41 0.14 4.84 15.06
C GLY A 41 0.96 4.86 16.35
N LYS A 42 2.28 4.98 16.28
CA LYS A 42 3.14 4.90 17.47
C LYS A 42 3.37 6.25 18.15
N TYR A 43 3.55 7.31 17.36
CA TYR A 43 3.91 8.63 17.90
C TYR A 43 2.71 9.58 18.00
N GLY A 44 1.55 9.20 17.49
CA GLY A 44 0.31 9.99 17.56
C GLY A 44 0.36 11.32 16.79
N VAL A 45 1.25 11.43 15.81
CA VAL A 45 1.36 12.64 15.00
C VAL A 45 0.32 12.58 13.87
N SER A 46 -0.58 13.56 13.84
CA SER A 46 -1.56 13.68 12.76
C SER A 46 -0.88 14.10 11.46
N VAL A 47 -1.26 13.47 10.35
CA VAL A 47 -0.74 13.76 9.01
C VAL A 47 -1.92 14.03 8.07
N ASP A 48 -1.91 15.15 7.39
CA ASP A 48 -2.83 15.41 6.29
C ASP A 48 -2.25 14.81 4.99
N MET A 49 -2.80 13.68 4.59
CA MET A 49 -2.30 12.96 3.41
C MET A 49 -2.64 13.64 2.09
N SER A 50 -3.54 14.61 2.07
CA SER A 50 -3.84 15.38 0.85
C SER A 50 -2.65 16.21 0.37
N GLU A 51 -1.73 16.54 1.27
CA GLU A 51 -0.48 17.22 0.92
C GLU A 51 0.44 16.39 0.00
N TYR A 52 0.27 15.05 -0.01
CA TYR A 52 1.09 14.10 -0.78
C TYR A 52 0.35 13.49 -1.97
N ASP A 53 -0.84 13.99 -2.28
CA ASP A 53 -1.68 13.45 -3.37
C ASP A 53 -0.93 13.41 -4.72
N GLY A 54 -0.14 14.45 -5.00
CA GLY A 54 0.64 14.51 -6.24
C GLY A 54 1.69 13.40 -6.35
N GLU A 55 2.47 13.17 -5.29
CA GLU A 55 3.48 12.12 -5.24
C GLU A 55 2.85 10.73 -5.29
N ILE A 56 1.75 10.54 -4.57
CA ILE A 56 1.00 9.28 -4.57
C ILE A 56 0.45 8.99 -5.96
N ASP A 57 -0.15 9.96 -6.64
CA ASP A 57 -0.68 9.81 -7.99
C ASP A 57 0.42 9.41 -8.99
N GLU A 58 1.60 10.02 -8.89
CA GLU A 58 2.75 9.66 -9.73
C GLU A 58 3.21 8.21 -9.45
N ILE A 59 3.32 7.81 -8.19
CA ILE A 59 3.69 6.45 -7.79
C ILE A 59 2.69 5.43 -8.33
N LEU A 60 1.39 5.69 -8.15
CA LEU A 60 0.34 4.80 -8.64
C LEU A 60 0.34 4.68 -10.18
N ARG A 61 0.59 5.79 -10.88
CA ARG A 61 0.72 5.80 -12.34
C ARG A 61 1.91 4.96 -12.80
N ILE A 62 3.08 5.12 -12.17
CA ILE A 62 4.25 4.29 -12.46
C ILE A 62 3.97 2.80 -12.21
N ALA A 63 3.29 2.47 -11.10
CA ALA A 63 2.92 1.09 -10.81
C ALA A 63 2.03 0.49 -11.90
N ILE A 64 1.04 1.25 -12.39
CA ILE A 64 0.14 0.84 -13.47
C ILE A 64 0.91 0.66 -14.77
N ASP A 65 1.70 1.65 -15.18
CA ASP A 65 2.43 1.66 -16.46
C ASP A 65 3.49 0.56 -16.54
N LYS A 66 4.14 0.26 -15.42
CA LYS A 66 5.16 -0.80 -15.32
C LYS A 66 4.61 -2.17 -14.91
N HIS A 67 3.30 -2.29 -14.70
CA HIS A 67 2.64 -3.52 -14.26
C HIS A 67 3.16 -4.04 -12.91
N TYR A 68 3.52 -3.14 -12.01
CA TYR A 68 3.81 -3.49 -10.63
C TYR A 68 2.51 -3.65 -9.84
N ALA A 69 2.36 -4.74 -9.11
CA ALA A 69 1.21 -4.90 -8.24
C ALA A 69 1.31 -3.96 -7.03
N LEU A 70 0.18 -3.44 -6.60
CA LEU A 70 0.08 -2.73 -5.32
C LEU A 70 -0.24 -3.74 -4.21
N GLU A 71 0.61 -3.82 -3.20
CA GLU A 71 0.35 -4.63 -2.02
C GLU A 71 -0.60 -3.91 -1.05
N ILE A 72 -1.60 -4.63 -0.56
CA ILE A 72 -2.37 -4.26 0.62
C ILE A 72 -1.81 -5.02 1.82
N ASN A 73 -1.06 -4.33 2.66
CA ASN A 73 -0.47 -4.90 3.86
C ASN A 73 -1.41 -4.72 5.05
N THR A 74 -1.78 -5.82 5.69
CA THR A 74 -2.76 -5.83 6.79
C THR A 74 -2.13 -5.77 8.18
N SER A 75 -0.79 -5.72 8.29
CA SER A 75 -0.12 -5.73 9.59
C SER A 75 -0.41 -4.50 10.46
N GLY A 76 -0.93 -3.43 9.86
CA GLY A 76 -1.39 -2.25 10.59
C GLY A 76 -2.68 -2.47 11.37
N ILE A 77 -3.54 -3.42 10.92
CA ILE A 77 -4.79 -3.77 11.60
C ILE A 77 -4.48 -4.51 12.89
N GLY A 78 -5.11 -4.11 13.98
CA GLY A 78 -4.82 -4.68 15.30
C GLY A 78 -3.50 -4.18 15.91
N SER A 79 -2.83 -3.22 15.27
CA SER A 79 -1.72 -2.45 15.80
C SER A 79 -2.21 -1.06 16.28
N PHE A 80 -1.30 -0.23 16.78
CA PHE A 80 -1.59 1.16 17.14
C PHE A 80 -2.07 2.01 15.94
N TYR A 81 -1.79 1.58 14.72
CA TYR A 81 -2.15 2.30 13.51
C TYR A 81 -3.62 2.08 13.11
N GLY A 82 -4.11 0.84 13.20
CA GLY A 82 -5.50 0.50 12.94
C GLY A 82 -5.95 0.55 11.48
N GLU A 83 -5.01 0.74 10.53
CA GLU A 83 -5.28 0.93 9.11
C GLU A 83 -4.47 -0.03 8.23
N TYR A 84 -4.92 -0.21 6.99
CA TYR A 84 -4.16 -0.91 5.93
C TYR A 84 -3.01 -0.04 5.39
N MET A 85 -2.04 -0.65 4.76
CA MET A 85 -0.95 0.06 4.08
C MET A 85 -0.85 -0.36 2.61
N PRO A 86 -1.36 0.44 1.67
CA PRO A 86 -2.04 1.71 1.86
C PRO A 86 -3.49 1.55 2.31
N TYR A 87 -4.08 2.62 2.87
CA TYR A 87 -5.47 2.63 3.28
C TYR A 87 -6.44 2.74 2.09
N GLU A 88 -7.69 2.49 2.36
CA GLU A 88 -8.74 2.28 1.36
C GLU A 88 -8.84 3.40 0.31
N SER A 89 -8.70 4.69 0.68
CA SER A 89 -8.82 5.79 -0.28
C SER A 89 -7.76 5.74 -1.38
N ILE A 90 -6.52 5.32 -1.06
CA ILE A 90 -5.45 5.13 -2.04
C ILE A 90 -5.76 3.93 -2.96
N VAL A 91 -6.30 2.85 -2.41
CA VAL A 91 -6.72 1.67 -3.20
C VAL A 91 -7.84 2.03 -4.18
N ARG A 92 -8.82 2.83 -3.74
CA ARG A 92 -9.89 3.37 -4.60
C ARG A 92 -9.32 4.25 -5.72
N LYS A 93 -8.35 5.12 -5.39
CA LYS A 93 -7.65 5.96 -6.36
C LYS A 93 -6.89 5.09 -7.38
N TYR A 94 -6.13 4.09 -6.94
CA TYR A 94 -5.45 3.14 -7.82
C TYR A 94 -6.42 2.47 -8.80
N ARG A 95 -7.57 1.98 -8.29
CA ARG A 95 -8.60 1.36 -9.14
C ARG A 95 -9.20 2.34 -10.14
N ALA A 96 -9.51 3.56 -9.72
CA ALA A 96 -10.06 4.62 -10.58
C ALA A 96 -9.08 5.02 -11.70
N MET A 97 -7.78 4.93 -11.46
CA MET A 97 -6.72 5.17 -12.46
C MET A 97 -6.53 3.99 -13.44
N GLY A 98 -7.25 2.87 -13.27
CA GLY A 98 -7.14 1.67 -14.11
C GLY A 98 -6.26 0.56 -13.54
N GLY A 99 -5.77 0.72 -12.32
CA GLY A 99 -5.00 -0.32 -11.63
C GLY A 99 -5.84 -1.56 -11.35
N TYR A 100 -5.23 -2.73 -11.49
CA TYR A 100 -5.91 -4.01 -11.28
C TYR A 100 -5.04 -5.06 -10.59
N LEU A 101 -3.73 -4.93 -10.61
CA LEU A 101 -2.81 -5.86 -9.95
C LEU A 101 -2.73 -5.54 -8.46
N ILE A 102 -3.37 -6.37 -7.64
CA ILE A 102 -3.37 -6.24 -6.17
C ILE A 102 -2.81 -7.52 -5.56
N THR A 103 -1.93 -7.39 -4.59
CA THR A 103 -1.49 -8.48 -3.72
C THR A 103 -1.91 -8.23 -2.28
N LEU A 104 -2.07 -9.29 -1.49
CA LEU A 104 -2.35 -9.21 -0.05
C LEU A 104 -1.15 -9.72 0.73
N ALA A 105 -0.78 -9.00 1.78
CA ALA A 105 0.24 -9.44 2.73
C ALA A 105 -0.19 -9.18 4.16
N SER A 106 -0.04 -10.19 5.03
CA SER A 106 -0.25 -10.01 6.47
C SER A 106 1.00 -9.53 7.21
N ASP A 107 2.16 -9.59 6.55
CA ASP A 107 3.46 -9.26 7.16
C ASP A 107 3.63 -9.95 8.53
N ALA A 108 3.19 -11.22 8.58
CA ALA A 108 3.12 -12.00 9.80
C ALA A 108 4.50 -12.42 10.28
N HIS A 109 4.82 -12.11 11.53
CA HIS A 109 6.05 -12.53 12.20
C HIS A 109 5.84 -13.73 13.12
N THR A 110 4.56 -14.19 13.24
CA THR A 110 4.16 -15.38 14.00
C THR A 110 3.09 -16.14 13.23
N ALA A 111 2.99 -17.46 13.45
CA ALA A 111 2.12 -18.32 12.67
C ALA A 111 0.62 -17.97 12.80
N ASP A 112 0.19 -17.54 13.99
CA ASP A 112 -1.18 -17.13 14.29
C ASP A 112 -1.61 -15.84 13.59
N ARG A 113 -0.66 -15.07 13.03
CA ARG A 113 -0.91 -13.83 12.30
C ARG A 113 -0.97 -14.00 10.78
N VAL A 114 -0.64 -15.17 10.26
CA VAL A 114 -0.68 -15.43 8.80
C VAL A 114 -2.10 -15.29 8.28
N GLY A 115 -2.28 -14.40 7.29
CA GLY A 115 -3.59 -14.11 6.68
C GLY A 115 -4.52 -13.25 7.53
N ASN A 116 -4.05 -12.70 8.65
CA ASN A 116 -4.86 -11.81 9.48
C ASN A 116 -5.35 -10.59 8.67
N GLY A 117 -6.65 -10.28 8.74
CA GLY A 117 -7.29 -9.16 8.03
C GLY A 117 -7.61 -9.44 6.55
N PHE A 118 -7.24 -10.60 5.97
CA PHE A 118 -7.48 -10.89 4.56
C PHE A 118 -8.96 -10.92 4.18
N GLY A 119 -9.83 -11.43 5.06
CA GLY A 119 -11.27 -11.47 4.81
C GLY A 119 -11.89 -10.06 4.71
N GLU A 120 -11.46 -9.14 5.56
CA GLU A 120 -11.92 -7.75 5.55
C GLU A 120 -11.42 -7.02 4.30
N VAL A 121 -10.14 -7.20 3.95
CA VAL A 121 -9.55 -6.64 2.72
C VAL A 121 -10.25 -7.19 1.48
N ALA A 122 -10.51 -8.50 1.41
CA ALA A 122 -11.21 -9.09 0.26
C ALA A 122 -12.60 -8.48 0.07
N LYS A 123 -13.34 -8.23 1.17
CA LYS A 123 -14.63 -7.52 1.11
C LYS A 123 -14.46 -6.09 0.60
N MET A 124 -13.53 -5.31 1.17
CA MET A 124 -13.25 -3.96 0.73
C MET A 124 -12.88 -3.92 -0.76
N LEU A 125 -12.02 -4.82 -1.24
CA LEU A 125 -11.62 -4.89 -2.64
C LEU A 125 -12.80 -5.19 -3.56
N LYS A 126 -13.71 -6.11 -3.19
CA LYS A 126 -14.95 -6.35 -3.94
C LYS A 126 -15.83 -5.11 -4.02
N ASP A 127 -15.98 -4.38 -2.91
CA ASP A 127 -16.78 -3.15 -2.84
C ASP A 127 -16.16 -2.03 -3.72
N ILE A 128 -14.84 -2.05 -3.92
CA ILE A 128 -14.13 -1.14 -4.83
C ILE A 128 -14.27 -1.58 -6.31
N GLY A 129 -14.61 -2.85 -6.57
CA GLY A 129 -14.77 -3.39 -7.92
C GLY A 129 -13.59 -4.24 -8.42
N PHE A 130 -12.77 -4.76 -7.52
CA PHE A 130 -11.83 -5.82 -7.87
C PHE A 130 -12.53 -7.19 -7.83
N THR A 131 -12.16 -8.07 -8.75
CA THR A 131 -12.66 -9.45 -8.80
C THR A 131 -11.61 -10.46 -8.37
N ASN A 132 -10.35 -10.09 -8.51
CA ASN A 132 -9.21 -10.96 -8.21
C ASN A 132 -8.15 -10.20 -7.40
N ALA A 133 -7.43 -10.93 -6.59
CA ALA A 133 -6.10 -10.56 -6.14
C ALA A 133 -5.08 -11.52 -6.78
N TYR A 134 -3.80 -11.25 -6.60
CA TYR A 134 -2.73 -11.96 -7.29
C TYR A 134 -1.66 -12.43 -6.30
N TYR A 135 -1.04 -13.55 -6.62
CA TYR A 135 0.25 -13.95 -6.04
C TYR A 135 1.25 -14.16 -7.18
N TYR A 136 2.53 -14.16 -6.87
CA TYR A 136 3.56 -14.28 -7.89
C TYR A 136 4.28 -15.63 -7.80
N THR A 137 4.52 -16.26 -8.96
CA THR A 137 5.41 -17.40 -9.10
C THR A 137 6.31 -17.18 -10.31
N GLN A 138 7.60 -17.32 -10.12
CA GLN A 138 8.60 -17.06 -11.17
C GLN A 138 8.38 -15.69 -11.86
N ARG A 139 8.07 -14.66 -11.07
CA ARG A 139 7.76 -13.30 -11.51
C ARG A 139 6.47 -13.16 -12.34
N MET A 140 5.63 -14.18 -12.41
CA MET A 140 4.36 -14.12 -13.13
C MET A 140 3.21 -13.93 -12.15
N PRO A 141 2.34 -12.94 -12.37
CA PRO A 141 1.15 -12.73 -11.54
C PRO A 141 0.10 -13.79 -11.85
N ILE A 142 -0.30 -14.54 -10.83
CA ILE A 142 -1.34 -15.57 -10.91
C ILE A 142 -2.58 -15.06 -10.18
N PRO A 143 -3.73 -14.91 -10.87
CA PRO A 143 -4.96 -14.45 -10.24
C PRO A 143 -5.59 -15.53 -9.37
N TYR A 144 -6.22 -15.09 -8.28
CA TYR A 144 -7.17 -15.89 -7.52
C TYR A 144 -8.39 -15.02 -7.18
N ALA A 145 -9.58 -15.64 -7.12
CA ALA A 145 -10.83 -14.93 -6.83
C ALA A 145 -10.82 -14.40 -5.38
N LEU A 146 -11.30 -13.20 -5.20
CA LEU A 146 -11.50 -12.57 -3.90
C LEU A 146 -12.70 -13.19 -3.17
#